data_dda8fd3c8f72df34cf0f6aa984827366
#
_entry.id   dda8fd3c8f72df34cf0f6aa984827366
#
_cell.length_a   1.000
_cell.length_b   1.000
_cell.length_c   1.000
_cell.angle_alpha   90.00
_cell.angle_beta   90.00
_cell.angle_gamma   90.00
#
_symmetry.space_group_name_H-M   'P 1'
#
loop_
_entity.id
_entity.type
_entity.pdbx_description
1 polymer ?
#
loop_
_entity_poly.entity_id
_entity_poly.type
_entity_poly.pdbx_seq_one_letter_code
_entity_poly.pdbx_strand_id
1 'polypeptide(L)'
;MKSRLKIIFIILLGINFFFAAWYALNNDLSFSSDIARDFLLFGEIVQKKIILIGPKSSVMGLFHGPLWLYLNFPAYLVGGGNPIAVEWWWILLTGIFLVSCYFVGSRLFDKKTGYLFVLIMSLYMSFHMNSYINPVGAMFLIPLFFFFFIRYLDTEKAKYLFAHFFTIGLIIQFEMAIGIPFLILSILFLFFKIIRSKNKKHFLLFLAVLFPLVNFFIFDLRHDFLLTHSVLRYLSPQSGDSVRFSFINLIQDRLWMMLSQVEFIRPDPNYRNLIASLIFMAFLFFQIKDKKYKKIYLSFIYFFVGYFVVTFINRGPILSFYFYPLFALVFLIFSSFVTSRYMRLFLVIFSVIYLMNTSTAVIDIQNSKGFIGKNETSWKFLNAMTSQVFKGNEKEFGYFVYTPDTIGYSPKYAMQYQKMVNKQKTAVFLDKKPVTYIVVAPPAPDNPYLSYLWWKENTINLKAVPVETITFANGYKIEKYDLTDEEIKVPFNKAYDPGLGFR
;
A
#
# COMPACT_ATOMS: atom_id res chain seq x y z
N MET A 1 16.26 31.21 -2.54
CA MET A 1 14.85 31.54 -2.86
C MET A 1 14.53 32.86 -2.16
N LYS A 2 13.91 33.85 -2.88
CA LYS A 2 13.49 35.12 -2.28
C LYS A 2 12.50 34.85 -1.14
N SER A 3 12.46 35.70 -0.08
CA SER A 3 11.61 35.49 1.10
C SER A 3 10.14 35.17 0.75
N ARG A 4 9.55 35.90 -0.19
CA ARG A 4 8.16 35.71 -0.66
C ARG A 4 7.90 34.28 -1.19
N LEU A 5 8.84 33.74 -1.97
CA LEU A 5 8.68 32.36 -2.54
C LEU A 5 8.78 31.28 -1.45
N LYS A 6 9.52 31.52 -0.36
CA LYS A 6 9.53 30.58 0.78
C LYS A 6 8.20 30.57 1.51
N ILE A 7 7.59 31.74 1.70
CA ILE A 7 6.27 31.86 2.34
C ILE A 7 5.21 31.12 1.51
N ILE A 8 5.17 31.37 0.18
CA ILE A 8 4.24 30.66 -0.72
C ILE A 8 4.45 29.15 -0.64
N PHE A 9 5.69 28.67 -0.67
CA PHE A 9 6.00 27.24 -0.53
C PHE A 9 5.46 26.66 0.78
N ILE A 10 5.66 27.33 1.91
CA ILE A 10 5.18 26.88 3.24
C ILE A 10 3.64 26.86 3.27
N ILE A 11 2.98 27.86 2.71
CA ILE A 11 1.51 27.91 2.62
C ILE A 11 0.98 26.72 1.79
N LEU A 12 1.53 26.50 0.59
CA LEU A 12 1.10 25.40 -0.27
C LEU A 12 1.36 24.03 0.39
N LEU A 13 2.49 23.87 1.04
CA LEU A 13 2.80 22.64 1.78
C LEU A 13 1.83 22.44 2.95
N GLY A 14 1.49 23.51 3.68
CA GLY A 14 0.48 23.46 4.77
C GLY A 14 -0.90 23.06 4.26
N ILE A 15 -1.32 23.58 3.09
CA ILE A 15 -2.57 23.18 2.43
C ILE A 15 -2.55 21.69 2.05
N ASN A 16 -1.45 21.19 1.50
CA ASN A 16 -1.33 19.77 1.14
C ASN A 16 -1.38 18.87 2.39
N PHE A 17 -0.75 19.28 3.50
CA PHE A 17 -0.85 18.56 4.77
C PHE A 17 -2.26 18.62 5.38
N PHE A 18 -2.98 19.71 5.20
CA PHE A 18 -4.38 19.81 5.58
C PHE A 18 -5.24 18.80 4.81
N PHE A 19 -5.04 18.69 3.49
CA PHE A 19 -5.71 17.67 2.68
C PHE A 19 -5.35 16.26 3.15
N ALA A 20 -4.08 16.01 3.41
CA ALA A 20 -3.61 14.72 3.91
C ALA A 20 -4.22 14.35 5.26
N ALA A 21 -4.38 15.33 6.18
CA ALA A 21 -4.92 15.10 7.52
C ALA A 21 -6.46 15.08 7.60
N TRP A 22 -7.15 15.33 6.48
CA TRP A 22 -8.60 15.55 6.49
C TRP A 22 -9.40 14.41 7.12
N TYR A 23 -9.09 13.17 6.75
CA TYR A 23 -9.79 12.01 7.30
C TYR A 23 -9.44 11.79 8.77
N ALA A 24 -8.18 11.86 9.15
CA ALA A 24 -7.74 11.77 10.55
C ALA A 24 -8.38 12.84 11.45
N LEU A 25 -8.52 14.09 10.96
CA LEU A 25 -9.21 15.18 11.65
C LEU A 25 -10.70 14.90 11.87
N ASN A 26 -11.31 14.07 11.01
CA ASN A 26 -12.70 13.65 11.14
C ASN A 26 -12.85 12.29 11.87
N ASN A 27 -11.77 11.78 12.49
CA ASN A 27 -11.71 10.47 13.14
C ASN A 27 -12.18 9.33 12.23
N ASP A 28 -11.76 9.35 10.96
CA ASP A 28 -12.12 8.34 9.97
C ASP A 28 -10.93 8.04 9.06
N LEU A 29 -10.96 6.89 8.43
CA LEU A 29 -10.08 6.48 7.34
C LEU A 29 -10.78 5.40 6.50
N SER A 30 -10.30 5.15 5.30
CA SER A 30 -10.76 4.02 4.46
C SER A 30 -10.16 2.72 4.99
N PHE A 31 -10.86 2.09 5.93
CA PHE A 31 -10.45 0.86 6.58
C PHE A 31 -10.75 -0.36 5.69
N SER A 32 -10.04 -0.44 4.56
CA SER A 32 -10.16 -1.50 3.57
C SER A 32 -9.70 -2.86 4.13
N SER A 33 -10.00 -3.92 3.39
CA SER A 33 -9.63 -5.29 3.76
C SER A 33 -8.11 -5.44 3.99
N ASP A 34 -7.26 -4.83 3.16
CA ASP A 34 -5.80 -4.90 3.32
C ASP A 34 -5.30 -4.22 4.60
N ILE A 35 -5.84 -3.04 4.92
CA ILE A 35 -5.50 -2.33 6.15
C ILE A 35 -5.99 -3.13 7.37
N ALA A 36 -7.23 -3.60 7.32
CA ALA A 36 -7.81 -4.38 8.42
C ALA A 36 -7.04 -5.69 8.66
N ARG A 37 -6.58 -6.36 7.60
CA ARG A 37 -5.68 -7.52 7.69
C ARG A 37 -4.41 -7.18 8.47
N ASP A 38 -3.78 -6.05 8.14
CA ASP A 38 -2.55 -5.61 8.80
C ASP A 38 -2.79 -5.35 10.30
N PHE A 39 -3.95 -4.77 10.64
CA PHE A 39 -4.33 -4.56 12.03
C PHE A 39 -4.59 -5.87 12.80
N LEU A 40 -5.16 -6.88 12.16
CA LEU A 40 -5.28 -8.22 12.74
C LEU A 40 -3.89 -8.85 12.95
N LEU A 41 -2.94 -8.62 12.02
CA LEU A 41 -1.54 -9.06 12.16
C LEU A 41 -0.78 -8.35 13.28
N PHE A 42 -1.12 -7.09 13.62
CA PHE A 42 -0.57 -6.47 14.82
C PHE A 42 -0.96 -7.22 16.10
N GLY A 43 -2.18 -7.75 16.18
CA GLY A 43 -2.60 -8.63 17.26
C GLY A 43 -1.71 -9.87 17.38
N GLU A 44 -1.28 -10.43 16.27
CA GLU A 44 -0.34 -11.55 16.24
C GLU A 44 1.07 -11.14 16.74
N ILE A 45 1.56 -9.95 16.38
CA ILE A 45 2.83 -9.42 16.93
C ILE A 45 2.74 -9.26 18.45
N VAL A 46 1.62 -8.79 18.98
CA VAL A 46 1.40 -8.69 20.44
C VAL A 46 1.53 -10.06 21.11
N GLN A 47 0.98 -11.11 20.51
CA GLN A 47 1.00 -12.47 21.06
C GLN A 47 2.35 -13.14 20.88
N LYS A 48 2.91 -13.17 19.67
CA LYS A 48 4.12 -13.92 19.30
C LYS A 48 5.42 -13.14 19.49
N LYS A 49 5.36 -11.82 19.72
CA LYS A 49 6.49 -10.89 19.86
C LYS A 49 7.27 -10.67 18.57
N ILE A 50 7.60 -11.70 17.82
CA ILE A 50 8.38 -11.64 16.58
C ILE A 50 7.65 -12.43 15.50
N ILE A 51 7.50 -11.80 14.33
CA ILE A 51 7.01 -12.42 13.10
C ILE A 51 8.07 -12.30 12.00
N LEU A 52 8.23 -13.35 11.20
CA LEU A 52 9.24 -13.41 10.14
C LEU A 52 8.72 -12.98 8.78
N ILE A 53 7.41 -13.08 8.57
CA ILE A 53 6.73 -12.71 7.31
C ILE A 53 5.59 -11.74 7.60
N GLY A 54 5.26 -10.96 6.61
CA GLY A 54 4.13 -10.03 6.60
C GLY A 54 2.88 -10.62 5.96
N PRO A 55 2.06 -9.77 5.32
CA PRO A 55 0.83 -10.21 4.65
C PRO A 55 1.11 -11.17 3.49
N LYS A 56 0.12 -12.01 3.18
CA LYS A 56 0.11 -12.85 1.99
C LYS A 56 0.14 -11.99 0.72
N SER A 57 0.97 -12.37 -0.24
CA SER A 57 0.96 -11.76 -1.57
C SER A 57 -0.15 -12.35 -2.46
N SER A 58 -0.33 -11.80 -3.66
CA SER A 58 -1.22 -12.38 -4.67
C SER A 58 -0.76 -13.75 -5.19
N VAL A 59 0.49 -14.14 -4.94
CA VAL A 59 1.04 -15.43 -5.33
C VAL A 59 0.94 -16.40 -4.14
N MET A 60 0.29 -17.54 -4.35
CA MET A 60 0.08 -18.54 -3.32
C MET A 60 1.41 -19.02 -2.70
N GLY A 61 1.50 -18.96 -1.36
CA GLY A 61 2.68 -19.35 -0.59
C GLY A 61 3.80 -18.30 -0.59
N LEU A 62 3.63 -17.14 -1.22
CA LEU A 62 4.52 -15.99 -1.06
C LEU A 62 3.93 -14.96 -0.10
N PHE A 63 4.80 -14.34 0.67
CA PHE A 63 4.45 -13.33 1.68
C PHE A 63 5.34 -12.12 1.52
N HIS A 64 4.79 -10.94 1.73
CA HIS A 64 5.60 -9.72 1.89
C HIS A 64 6.46 -9.80 3.15
N GLY A 65 7.45 -8.93 3.26
CA GLY A 65 8.22 -8.81 4.50
C GLY A 65 7.38 -8.18 5.63
N PRO A 66 7.76 -8.40 6.88
CA PRO A 66 7.07 -7.84 8.04
C PRO A 66 7.38 -6.37 8.29
N LEU A 67 8.28 -5.75 7.52
CA LEU A 67 8.79 -4.41 7.80
C LEU A 67 7.67 -3.34 7.83
N TRP A 68 6.65 -3.45 6.96
CA TRP A 68 5.49 -2.56 6.99
C TRP A 68 4.72 -2.67 8.31
N LEU A 69 4.54 -3.89 8.80
CA LEU A 69 3.88 -4.11 10.10
C LEU A 69 4.73 -3.55 11.24
N TYR A 70 6.03 -3.83 11.27
CA TYR A 70 6.91 -3.29 12.32
C TYR A 70 7.01 -1.76 12.30
N LEU A 71 6.98 -1.13 11.11
CA LEU A 71 6.99 0.32 10.97
C LEU A 71 5.75 0.98 11.59
N ASN A 72 4.60 0.33 11.48
CA ASN A 72 3.31 0.86 11.97
C ASN A 72 2.98 0.40 13.40
N PHE A 73 3.60 -0.68 13.88
CA PHE A 73 3.30 -1.27 15.18
C PHE A 73 3.45 -0.32 16.38
N PRO A 74 4.47 0.58 16.46
CA PRO A 74 4.55 1.55 17.56
C PRO A 74 3.31 2.44 17.66
N ALA A 75 2.80 2.94 16.53
CA ALA A 75 1.59 3.77 16.51
C ALA A 75 0.34 2.97 16.89
N TYR A 76 0.26 1.70 16.47
CA TYR A 76 -0.79 0.79 16.91
C TYR A 76 -0.81 0.62 18.44
N LEU A 77 0.36 0.41 19.06
CA LEU A 77 0.46 0.27 20.52
C LEU A 77 0.08 1.57 21.26
N VAL A 78 0.63 2.70 20.81
CA VAL A 78 0.34 4.02 21.42
C VAL A 78 -1.14 4.37 21.29
N GLY A 79 -1.75 4.05 20.15
CA GLY A 79 -3.18 4.25 19.90
C GLY A 79 -4.11 3.23 20.57
N GLY A 80 -3.60 2.25 21.32
CA GLY A 80 -4.41 1.18 21.91
C GLY A 80 -5.22 0.40 20.87
N GLY A 81 -4.67 0.25 19.66
CA GLY A 81 -5.34 -0.42 18.54
C GLY A 81 -6.23 0.48 17.67
N ASN A 82 -6.37 1.78 18.00
CA ASN A 82 -7.17 2.69 17.18
C ASN A 82 -6.47 3.00 15.86
N PRO A 83 -7.10 2.71 14.68
CA PRO A 83 -6.53 2.98 13.37
C PRO A 83 -6.20 4.47 13.12
N ILE A 84 -6.91 5.39 13.72
CA ILE A 84 -6.65 6.83 13.57
C ILE A 84 -5.26 7.23 14.10
N ALA A 85 -4.76 6.56 15.13
CA ALA A 85 -3.40 6.81 15.62
C ALA A 85 -2.34 6.39 14.57
N VAL A 86 -2.60 5.32 13.85
CA VAL A 86 -1.71 4.86 12.75
C VAL A 86 -1.81 5.82 11.55
N GLU A 87 -2.97 6.39 11.26
CA GLU A 87 -3.11 7.40 10.20
C GLU A 87 -2.31 8.67 10.53
N TRP A 88 -2.34 9.16 11.77
CA TRP A 88 -1.48 10.27 12.22
C TRP A 88 0.01 9.92 12.08
N TRP A 89 0.39 8.68 12.35
CA TRP A 89 1.74 8.19 12.11
C TRP A 89 2.12 8.22 10.63
N TRP A 90 1.22 7.86 9.71
CA TRP A 90 1.45 7.96 8.28
C TRP A 90 1.71 9.39 7.81
N ILE A 91 1.00 10.37 8.40
CA ILE A 91 1.24 11.80 8.13
C ILE A 91 2.67 12.18 8.55
N LEU A 92 3.13 11.72 9.72
CA LEU A 92 4.51 11.95 10.18
C LEU A 92 5.54 11.28 9.25
N LEU A 93 5.33 10.02 8.90
CA LEU A 93 6.19 9.29 7.96
C LEU A 93 6.27 9.98 6.59
N THR A 94 5.15 10.51 6.11
CA THR A 94 5.11 11.34 4.89
C THR A 94 5.95 12.59 5.04
N GLY A 95 5.90 13.27 6.18
CA GLY A 95 6.78 14.41 6.47
C GLY A 95 8.26 14.03 6.35
N ILE A 96 8.68 12.91 6.94
CA ILE A 96 10.06 12.39 6.85
C ILE A 96 10.42 12.06 5.40
N PHE A 97 9.52 11.43 4.66
CA PHE A 97 9.70 11.14 3.24
C PHE A 97 9.90 12.42 2.40
N LEU A 98 9.12 13.47 2.66
CA LEU A 98 9.27 14.75 1.96
C LEU A 98 10.61 15.43 2.23
N VAL A 99 11.19 15.26 3.43
CA VAL A 99 12.57 15.71 3.72
C VAL A 99 13.55 14.94 2.84
N SER A 100 13.39 13.62 2.65
CA SER A 100 14.22 12.84 1.74
C SER A 100 14.04 13.28 0.27
N CYS A 101 12.83 13.60 -0.16
CA CYS A 101 12.55 14.16 -1.49
C CYS A 101 13.29 15.48 -1.72
N TYR A 102 13.22 16.40 -0.75
CA TYR A 102 13.98 17.65 -0.83
C TYR A 102 15.50 17.41 -0.93
N PHE A 103 16.01 16.54 -0.05
CA PHE A 103 17.44 16.19 -0.04
C PHE A 103 17.88 15.62 -1.39
N VAL A 104 17.18 14.61 -1.90
CA VAL A 104 17.53 13.92 -3.16
C VAL A 104 17.41 14.88 -4.35
N GLY A 105 16.29 15.60 -4.49
CA GLY A 105 16.11 16.55 -5.58
C GLY A 105 17.16 17.66 -5.58
N SER A 106 17.49 18.20 -4.38
CA SER A 106 18.49 19.25 -4.24
C SER A 106 19.92 18.78 -4.51
N ARG A 107 20.24 17.51 -4.20
CA ARG A 107 21.59 16.95 -4.35
C ARG A 107 21.86 16.38 -5.74
N LEU A 108 20.86 15.88 -6.42
CA LEU A 108 20.97 15.37 -7.79
C LEU A 108 20.89 16.49 -8.83
N PHE A 109 20.11 17.52 -8.56
CA PHE A 109 19.86 18.64 -9.49
C PHE A 109 20.17 19.99 -8.82
N ASP A 110 19.14 20.65 -8.27
CA ASP A 110 19.27 21.92 -7.56
C ASP A 110 18.17 22.11 -6.52
N LYS A 111 18.28 23.17 -5.70
CA LYS A 111 17.28 23.48 -4.65
C LYS A 111 15.87 23.72 -5.21
N LYS A 112 15.72 24.26 -6.44
CA LYS A 112 14.41 24.49 -7.04
C LYS A 112 13.71 23.15 -7.33
N THR A 113 14.45 22.21 -7.90
CA THR A 113 14.00 20.83 -8.10
C THR A 113 13.55 20.20 -6.78
N GLY A 114 14.33 20.35 -5.70
CA GLY A 114 13.98 19.85 -4.37
C GLY A 114 12.64 20.40 -3.87
N TYR A 115 12.40 21.71 -4.00
CA TYR A 115 11.14 22.33 -3.58
C TYR A 115 9.94 21.88 -4.42
N LEU A 116 10.07 21.79 -5.75
CA LEU A 116 8.99 21.35 -6.62
C LEU A 116 8.67 19.87 -6.40
N PHE A 117 9.70 19.04 -6.17
CA PHE A 117 9.52 17.63 -5.87
C PHE A 117 8.75 17.43 -4.56
N VAL A 118 9.06 18.20 -3.51
CA VAL A 118 8.27 18.19 -2.26
C VAL A 118 6.83 18.61 -2.50
N LEU A 119 6.58 19.69 -3.25
CA LEU A 119 5.22 20.16 -3.50
C LEU A 119 4.38 19.14 -4.24
N ILE A 120 4.88 18.57 -5.35
CA ILE A 120 4.10 17.61 -6.13
C ILE A 120 3.88 16.32 -5.34
N MET A 121 4.91 15.83 -4.62
CA MET A 121 4.77 14.63 -3.81
C MET A 121 3.87 14.82 -2.60
N SER A 122 3.91 15.97 -1.91
CA SER A 122 3.01 16.22 -0.78
C SER A 122 1.54 16.25 -1.21
N LEU A 123 1.26 16.82 -2.39
CA LEU A 123 -0.10 16.81 -2.94
C LEU A 123 -0.50 15.39 -3.41
N TYR A 124 0.39 14.68 -4.09
CA TYR A 124 0.15 13.29 -4.49
C TYR A 124 -0.15 12.39 -3.29
N MET A 125 0.67 12.48 -2.23
CA MET A 125 0.50 11.66 -1.02
C MET A 125 -0.81 11.99 -0.28
N SER A 126 -1.34 13.22 -0.38
CA SER A 126 -2.59 13.59 0.28
C SER A 126 -3.81 12.81 -0.23
N PHE A 127 -3.81 12.37 -1.49
CA PHE A 127 -4.88 11.56 -2.07
C PHE A 127 -4.89 10.10 -1.56
N HIS A 128 -3.76 9.62 -1.08
CA HIS A 128 -3.61 8.21 -0.66
C HIS A 128 -3.55 8.04 0.86
N MET A 129 -3.47 9.15 1.61
CA MET A 129 -3.18 9.15 3.05
C MET A 129 -4.14 8.26 3.85
N ASN A 130 -5.42 8.30 3.52
CA ASN A 130 -6.46 7.55 4.22
C ASN A 130 -6.47 6.03 3.91
N SER A 131 -5.53 5.55 3.09
CA SER A 131 -5.52 4.14 2.62
C SER A 131 -4.10 3.61 2.37
N TYR A 132 -3.12 4.00 3.20
CA TYR A 132 -1.75 3.52 3.03
C TYR A 132 -1.64 2.01 3.22
N ILE A 133 -0.96 1.37 2.29
CA ILE A 133 -0.63 -0.05 2.27
C ILE A 133 0.88 -0.22 2.02
N ASN A 134 1.38 -1.45 2.13
CA ASN A 134 2.81 -1.77 2.03
C ASN A 134 3.57 -1.18 0.82
N PRO A 135 3.04 -1.04 -0.42
CA PRO A 135 3.75 -0.37 -1.52
C PRO A 135 4.16 1.08 -1.23
N VAL A 136 3.44 1.78 -0.34
CA VAL A 136 3.81 3.15 0.08
C VAL A 136 5.14 3.15 0.83
N GLY A 137 5.42 2.13 1.64
CA GLY A 137 6.72 1.95 2.30
C GLY A 137 7.87 1.82 1.29
N ALA A 138 7.64 1.10 0.18
CA ALA A 138 8.61 1.05 -0.93
C ALA A 138 8.79 2.42 -1.58
N MET A 139 7.70 3.18 -1.82
CA MET A 139 7.76 4.53 -2.39
C MET A 139 8.65 5.46 -1.56
N PHE A 140 8.62 5.38 -0.24
CA PHE A 140 9.45 6.22 0.64
C PHE A 140 10.96 6.02 0.40
N LEU A 141 11.36 4.86 -0.10
CA LEU A 141 12.76 4.49 -0.33
C LEU A 141 13.26 4.73 -1.77
N ILE A 142 12.36 4.83 -2.75
CA ILE A 142 12.74 4.98 -4.16
C ILE A 142 13.64 6.19 -4.44
N PRO A 143 13.42 7.40 -3.90
CA PRO A 143 14.32 8.51 -4.12
C PRO A 143 15.74 8.23 -3.59
N LEU A 144 15.86 7.60 -2.43
CA LEU A 144 17.14 7.24 -1.82
C LEU A 144 17.86 6.13 -2.61
N PHE A 145 17.13 5.10 -3.05
CA PHE A 145 17.61 4.07 -3.95
C PHE A 145 18.29 4.68 -5.18
N PHE A 146 17.58 5.59 -5.86
CA PHE A 146 18.08 6.23 -7.07
C PHE A 146 19.25 7.18 -6.77
N PHE A 147 19.19 7.93 -5.66
CA PHE A 147 20.29 8.79 -5.20
C PHE A 147 21.57 7.99 -4.98
N PHE A 148 21.51 6.87 -4.26
CA PHE A 148 22.68 6.05 -3.97
C PHE A 148 23.27 5.44 -5.25
N PHE A 149 22.42 5.02 -6.19
CA PHE A 149 22.85 4.56 -7.50
C PHE A 149 23.64 5.62 -8.25
N ILE A 150 23.10 6.82 -8.42
CA ILE A 150 23.76 7.92 -9.12
C ILE A 150 25.07 8.31 -8.41
N ARG A 151 25.04 8.41 -7.07
CA ARG A 151 26.26 8.76 -6.30
C ARG A 151 27.37 7.71 -6.43
N TYR A 152 26.99 6.43 -6.54
CA TYR A 152 27.98 5.40 -6.85
C TYR A 152 28.55 5.56 -8.26
N LEU A 153 27.73 5.82 -9.25
CA LEU A 153 28.20 6.08 -10.61
C LEU A 153 29.13 7.30 -10.71
N ASP A 154 28.96 8.31 -9.85
CA ASP A 154 29.78 9.52 -9.83
C ASP A 154 31.11 9.34 -9.08
N THR A 155 31.12 8.56 -8.00
CA THR A 155 32.22 8.57 -7.03
C THR A 155 32.92 7.22 -6.86
N GLU A 156 32.32 6.15 -7.32
CA GLU A 156 32.72 4.74 -7.13
C GLU A 156 33.01 4.37 -5.66
N LYS A 157 32.43 5.12 -4.68
CA LYS A 157 32.64 4.86 -3.25
C LYS A 157 31.76 3.69 -2.79
N ALA A 158 32.40 2.70 -2.12
CA ALA A 158 31.77 1.49 -1.58
C ALA A 158 30.51 1.76 -0.76
N LYS A 159 30.50 2.82 0.06
CA LYS A 159 29.35 3.18 0.91
C LYS A 159 28.05 3.44 0.13
N TYR A 160 28.14 4.00 -1.07
CA TYR A 160 26.94 4.25 -1.88
C TYR A 160 26.43 2.97 -2.53
N LEU A 161 27.32 2.06 -2.92
CA LEU A 161 26.94 0.76 -3.46
C LEU A 161 26.28 -0.11 -2.37
N PHE A 162 26.88 -0.15 -1.18
CA PHE A 162 26.29 -0.82 -0.01
C PHE A 162 24.87 -0.26 0.28
N ALA A 163 24.76 1.07 0.42
CA ALA A 163 23.48 1.72 0.70
C ALA A 163 22.43 1.46 -0.40
N HIS A 164 22.86 1.39 -1.68
CA HIS A 164 21.98 1.08 -2.80
C HIS A 164 21.38 -0.33 -2.66
N PHE A 165 22.20 -1.37 -2.50
CA PHE A 165 21.71 -2.76 -2.37
C PHE A 165 20.97 -2.99 -1.06
N PHE A 166 21.39 -2.39 0.04
CA PHE A 166 20.65 -2.42 1.30
C PHE A 166 19.25 -1.81 1.15
N THR A 167 19.14 -0.67 0.45
CA THR A 167 17.85 -0.02 0.18
C THR A 167 16.95 -0.90 -0.70
N ILE A 168 17.52 -1.61 -1.70
CA ILE A 168 16.75 -2.59 -2.50
C ILE A 168 16.18 -3.69 -1.60
N GLY A 169 16.97 -4.22 -0.67
CA GLY A 169 16.48 -5.23 0.29
C GLY A 169 15.32 -4.71 1.14
N LEU A 170 15.38 -3.45 1.59
CA LEU A 170 14.26 -2.81 2.28
C LEU A 170 13.03 -2.62 1.36
N ILE A 171 13.23 -2.26 0.09
CA ILE A 171 12.14 -2.15 -0.89
C ILE A 171 11.45 -3.50 -1.08
N ILE A 172 12.22 -4.61 -1.18
CA ILE A 172 11.68 -5.98 -1.28
C ILE A 172 10.84 -6.34 -0.05
N GLN A 173 11.24 -5.90 1.14
CA GLN A 173 10.47 -6.10 2.37
C GLN A 173 9.06 -5.49 2.29
N PHE A 174 8.94 -4.32 1.66
CA PHE A 174 7.66 -3.65 1.47
C PHE A 174 6.90 -4.18 0.26
N GLU A 175 7.57 -4.24 -0.91
CA GLU A 175 6.93 -4.61 -2.18
C GLU A 175 7.91 -5.35 -3.11
N MET A 176 7.72 -6.66 -3.22
CA MET A 176 8.56 -7.52 -4.06
C MET A 176 8.38 -7.23 -5.55
N ALA A 177 7.17 -6.85 -5.97
CA ALA A 177 6.87 -6.60 -7.39
C ALA A 177 7.67 -5.43 -7.98
N ILE A 178 8.22 -4.53 -7.16
CA ILE A 178 9.14 -3.48 -7.60
C ILE A 178 10.59 -3.76 -7.18
N GLY A 179 10.79 -4.31 -5.98
CA GLY A 179 12.13 -4.51 -5.44
C GLY A 179 12.93 -5.55 -6.21
N ILE A 180 12.32 -6.68 -6.62
CA ILE A 180 12.99 -7.74 -7.39
C ILE A 180 13.39 -7.24 -8.80
N PRO A 181 12.53 -6.60 -9.60
CA PRO A 181 12.95 -5.97 -10.85
C PRO A 181 14.09 -4.98 -10.69
N PHE A 182 14.05 -4.13 -9.66
CA PHE A 182 15.14 -3.17 -9.41
C PHE A 182 16.45 -3.85 -8.99
N LEU A 183 16.39 -4.96 -8.28
CA LEU A 183 17.56 -5.78 -7.96
C LEU A 183 18.20 -6.33 -9.24
N ILE A 184 17.40 -6.95 -10.11
CA ILE A 184 17.87 -7.52 -11.39
C ILE A 184 18.53 -6.43 -12.23
N LEU A 185 17.86 -5.30 -12.44
CA LEU A 185 18.37 -4.18 -13.22
C LEU A 185 19.66 -3.60 -12.61
N SER A 186 19.71 -3.45 -11.29
CA SER A 186 20.90 -2.95 -10.60
C SER A 186 22.08 -3.89 -10.74
N ILE A 187 21.86 -5.20 -10.58
CA ILE A 187 22.93 -6.21 -10.77
C ILE A 187 23.43 -6.15 -12.21
N LEU A 188 22.55 -6.19 -13.20
CA LEU A 188 22.94 -6.17 -14.62
C LEU A 188 23.79 -4.94 -14.95
N PHE A 189 23.35 -3.73 -14.57
CA PHE A 189 24.07 -2.51 -14.87
C PHE A 189 25.41 -2.45 -14.15
N LEU A 190 25.40 -2.68 -12.83
CA LEU A 190 26.57 -2.49 -11.97
C LEU A 190 27.58 -3.61 -12.12
N PHE A 191 27.17 -4.82 -12.51
CA PHE A 191 28.08 -5.92 -12.87
C PHE A 191 29.03 -5.48 -13.98
N PHE A 192 28.52 -5.00 -15.10
CA PHE A 192 29.35 -4.52 -16.20
C PHE A 192 30.21 -3.28 -15.82
N LYS A 193 29.64 -2.39 -14.99
CA LYS A 193 30.38 -1.23 -14.49
C LYS A 193 31.57 -1.65 -13.63
N ILE A 194 31.41 -2.62 -12.71
CA ILE A 194 32.45 -3.07 -11.79
C ILE A 194 33.51 -3.89 -12.53
N ILE A 195 33.14 -4.73 -13.51
CA ILE A 195 34.13 -5.46 -14.35
C ILE A 195 35.10 -4.48 -15.01
N ARG A 196 34.59 -3.33 -15.49
CA ARG A 196 35.39 -2.29 -16.14
C ARG A 196 36.15 -1.40 -15.14
N SER A 197 35.83 -1.46 -13.85
CA SER A 197 36.50 -0.71 -12.80
C SER A 197 37.72 -1.48 -12.24
N LYS A 198 38.62 -0.77 -11.55
CA LYS A 198 39.73 -1.41 -10.85
C LYS A 198 39.32 -2.08 -9.51
N ASN A 199 38.07 -1.84 -9.05
CA ASN A 199 37.62 -2.21 -7.71
C ASN A 199 36.72 -3.45 -7.72
N LYS A 200 37.22 -4.61 -8.16
CA LYS A 200 36.43 -5.88 -8.22
C LYS A 200 35.88 -6.33 -6.86
N LYS A 201 36.50 -5.90 -5.73
CA LYS A 201 35.99 -6.17 -4.36
C LYS A 201 34.55 -5.63 -4.15
N HIS A 202 34.10 -4.66 -4.96
CA HIS A 202 32.73 -4.12 -4.90
C HIS A 202 31.65 -5.14 -5.20
N PHE A 203 31.95 -6.28 -5.86
CA PHE A 203 30.99 -7.36 -6.02
C PHE A 203 30.45 -7.91 -4.70
N LEU A 204 31.28 -7.93 -3.63
CA LEU A 204 30.84 -8.38 -2.31
C LEU A 204 29.74 -7.48 -1.72
N LEU A 205 29.65 -6.21 -2.15
CA LEU A 205 28.63 -5.27 -1.67
C LEU A 205 27.24 -5.57 -2.23
N PHE A 206 27.11 -6.41 -3.26
CA PHE A 206 25.81 -6.91 -3.72
C PHE A 206 25.10 -7.72 -2.62
N LEU A 207 25.88 -8.37 -1.74
CA LEU A 207 25.35 -9.11 -0.60
C LEU A 207 24.67 -8.21 0.45
N ALA A 208 24.83 -6.89 0.36
CA ALA A 208 24.13 -5.95 1.25
C ALA A 208 22.61 -6.05 1.17
N VAL A 209 22.06 -6.53 0.04
CA VAL A 209 20.62 -6.81 -0.11
C VAL A 209 20.13 -7.89 0.84
N LEU A 210 20.98 -8.82 1.25
CA LEU A 210 20.61 -9.96 2.09
C LEU A 210 20.36 -9.54 3.55
N PHE A 211 20.97 -8.45 4.04
CA PHE A 211 20.78 -8.00 5.43
C PHE A 211 19.30 -7.74 5.76
N PRO A 212 18.56 -6.93 4.99
CA PRO A 212 17.13 -6.76 5.25
C PRO A 212 16.31 -8.03 5.00
N LEU A 213 16.79 -9.00 4.21
CA LEU A 213 16.03 -10.19 3.80
C LEU A 213 16.29 -11.43 4.68
N VAL A 214 17.07 -11.29 5.74
CA VAL A 214 17.45 -12.42 6.60
C VAL A 214 16.23 -13.16 7.19
N ASN A 215 15.15 -12.44 7.49
CA ASN A 215 13.91 -13.00 7.99
C ASN A 215 13.25 -14.01 7.01
N PHE A 216 13.33 -13.76 5.70
CA PHE A 216 12.82 -14.70 4.70
C PHE A 216 13.62 -16.01 4.68
N PHE A 217 14.94 -15.93 4.79
CA PHE A 217 15.78 -17.12 4.88
C PHE A 217 15.48 -17.94 6.14
N ILE A 218 15.34 -17.27 7.29
CA ILE A 218 14.97 -17.96 8.55
C ILE A 218 13.59 -18.58 8.43
N PHE A 219 12.63 -17.89 7.83
CA PHE A 219 11.29 -18.41 7.60
C PHE A 219 11.33 -19.66 6.70
N ASP A 220 12.01 -19.58 5.57
CA ASP A 220 12.06 -20.64 4.58
C ASP A 220 12.71 -21.91 5.13
N LEU A 221 13.82 -21.75 5.86
CA LEU A 221 14.49 -22.87 6.56
C LEU A 221 13.60 -23.54 7.62
N ARG A 222 12.65 -22.81 8.22
CA ARG A 222 11.74 -23.35 9.25
C ARG A 222 10.45 -23.96 8.68
N HIS A 223 10.18 -23.73 7.39
CA HIS A 223 8.92 -24.12 6.74
C HIS A 223 9.19 -24.89 5.44
N ASP A 224 10.16 -25.80 5.45
CA ASP A 224 10.46 -26.70 4.33
C ASP A 224 10.61 -26.00 2.99
N PHE A 225 11.27 -24.85 2.98
CA PHE A 225 11.51 -24.02 1.78
C PHE A 225 10.23 -23.59 1.06
N LEU A 226 9.16 -23.29 1.79
CA LEU A 226 7.86 -22.90 1.26
C LEU A 226 7.95 -21.73 0.28
N LEU A 227 8.69 -20.66 0.62
CA LEU A 227 8.85 -19.49 -0.26
C LEU A 227 9.59 -19.86 -1.54
N THR A 228 10.68 -20.62 -1.40
CA THR A 228 11.47 -21.10 -2.55
C THR A 228 10.61 -21.96 -3.47
N HIS A 229 9.87 -22.93 -2.94
CA HIS A 229 8.97 -23.77 -3.75
C HIS A 229 7.87 -22.96 -4.42
N SER A 230 7.34 -21.93 -3.74
CA SER A 230 6.30 -21.05 -4.30
C SER A 230 6.83 -20.19 -5.46
N VAL A 231 8.05 -19.67 -5.36
CA VAL A 231 8.72 -18.96 -6.46
C VAL A 231 8.95 -19.89 -7.65
N LEU A 232 9.49 -21.10 -7.42
CA LEU A 232 9.72 -22.06 -8.48
C LEU A 232 8.41 -22.48 -9.18
N ARG A 233 7.34 -22.69 -8.43
CA ARG A 233 6.00 -22.96 -8.98
C ARG A 233 5.50 -21.81 -9.82
N TYR A 234 5.61 -20.58 -9.33
CA TYR A 234 5.18 -19.38 -10.07
C TYR A 234 5.92 -19.21 -11.40
N LEU A 235 7.21 -19.54 -11.44
CA LEU A 235 8.02 -19.47 -12.66
C LEU A 235 7.80 -20.66 -13.61
N SER A 236 7.15 -21.74 -13.14
CA SER A 236 6.91 -22.93 -13.97
C SER A 236 5.79 -22.70 -15.00
N PRO A 237 5.86 -23.32 -16.20
CA PRO A 237 4.82 -23.20 -17.22
C PRO A 237 3.44 -23.75 -16.81
N GLN A 238 3.40 -24.57 -15.75
CA GLN A 238 2.20 -25.28 -15.29
C GLN A 238 1.38 -24.50 -14.24
N SER A 239 1.74 -23.25 -13.90
CA SER A 239 0.94 -22.42 -12.99
C SER A 239 -0.40 -22.04 -13.65
N GLY A 240 -1.42 -22.92 -13.47
CA GLY A 240 -2.70 -22.87 -14.19
C GLY A 240 -3.70 -21.80 -13.75
N ASP A 241 -3.40 -20.99 -12.73
CA ASP A 241 -4.40 -20.17 -12.03
C ASP A 241 -4.46 -18.69 -12.42
N SER A 242 -3.71 -18.26 -13.45
CA SER A 242 -3.74 -16.86 -13.87
C SER A 242 -4.22 -16.70 -15.32
N VAL A 243 -5.11 -15.74 -15.53
CA VAL A 243 -5.46 -15.26 -16.89
C VAL A 243 -4.17 -14.88 -17.60
N ARG A 244 -3.84 -15.61 -18.68
CA ARG A 244 -2.64 -15.34 -19.48
C ARG A 244 -3.03 -14.50 -20.68
N PHE A 245 -2.42 -13.34 -20.80
CA PHE A 245 -2.56 -12.50 -21.98
C PHE A 245 -1.80 -13.10 -23.17
N SER A 246 -2.33 -12.91 -24.38
CA SER A 246 -1.54 -13.06 -25.60
C SER A 246 -0.36 -12.07 -25.57
N PHE A 247 0.70 -12.33 -26.33
CA PHE A 247 1.87 -11.43 -26.34
C PHE A 247 1.51 -9.99 -26.74
N ILE A 248 0.61 -9.83 -27.71
CA ILE A 248 0.14 -8.51 -28.15
C ILE A 248 -0.65 -7.80 -27.04
N ASN A 249 -1.60 -8.50 -26.42
CA ASN A 249 -2.38 -7.95 -25.30
C ASN A 249 -1.49 -7.58 -24.10
N LEU A 250 -0.45 -8.37 -23.85
CA LEU A 250 0.52 -8.10 -22.79
C LEU A 250 1.31 -6.81 -23.08
N ILE A 251 1.77 -6.60 -24.32
CA ILE A 251 2.43 -5.35 -24.72
C ILE A 251 1.48 -4.16 -24.55
N GLN A 252 0.25 -4.29 -25.04
CA GLN A 252 -0.76 -3.23 -24.95
C GLN A 252 -1.05 -2.86 -23.48
N ASP A 253 -1.26 -3.86 -22.62
CA ASP A 253 -1.50 -3.66 -21.19
C ASP A 253 -0.32 -2.93 -20.53
N ARG A 254 0.92 -3.38 -20.75
CA ARG A 254 2.11 -2.77 -20.15
C ARG A 254 2.37 -1.35 -20.65
N LEU A 255 2.21 -1.09 -21.95
CA LEU A 255 2.33 0.25 -22.52
C LEU A 255 1.24 1.18 -21.97
N TRP A 256 0.01 0.68 -21.92
CA TRP A 256 -1.10 1.44 -21.33
C TRP A 256 -0.84 1.79 -19.87
N MET A 257 -0.42 0.81 -19.06
CA MET A 257 -0.11 1.05 -17.66
C MET A 257 1.02 2.08 -17.49
N MET A 258 2.10 1.99 -18.27
CA MET A 258 3.23 2.92 -18.17
C MET A 258 2.89 4.33 -18.64
N LEU A 259 1.97 4.50 -19.56
CA LEU A 259 1.63 5.80 -20.13
C LEU A 259 0.43 6.45 -19.44
N SER A 260 -0.56 5.69 -19.01
CA SER A 260 -1.80 6.22 -18.46
C SER A 260 -1.90 6.13 -16.94
N GLN A 261 -1.17 5.19 -16.30
CA GLN A 261 -1.25 4.97 -14.86
C GLN A 261 -0.33 5.90 -14.05
N VAL A 262 0.54 6.69 -14.71
CA VAL A 262 1.27 7.74 -13.98
C VAL A 262 0.29 8.87 -13.67
N GLU A 263 -0.13 8.95 -12.43
CA GLU A 263 -1.17 9.86 -11.96
C GLU A 263 -0.67 11.30 -11.85
N PHE A 264 -0.33 11.93 -13.00
CA PHE A 264 0.00 13.35 -13.03
C PHE A 264 -1.20 14.23 -12.68
N ILE A 265 -2.41 13.79 -13.04
CA ILE A 265 -3.67 14.51 -12.86
C ILE A 265 -4.72 13.55 -12.30
N ARG A 266 -5.44 13.95 -11.25
CA ARG A 266 -6.55 13.23 -10.64
C ARG A 266 -7.85 14.06 -10.67
N PRO A 267 -9.06 13.47 -10.67
CA PRO A 267 -9.34 12.09 -11.09
C PRO A 267 -9.06 11.95 -12.57
N ASP A 268 -8.63 10.76 -12.95
CA ASP A 268 -8.22 10.54 -14.32
C ASP A 268 -9.38 10.02 -15.19
N PRO A 269 -9.80 10.75 -16.21
CA PRO A 269 -10.06 10.10 -17.46
C PRO A 269 -8.68 9.84 -18.11
N ASN A 270 -8.30 8.58 -18.28
CA ASN A 270 -7.03 8.06 -18.77
C ASN A 270 -6.31 8.90 -19.83
N TYR A 271 -7.06 9.67 -20.67
CA TYR A 271 -6.48 10.52 -21.71
C TYR A 271 -5.69 11.74 -21.19
N ARG A 272 -6.06 12.30 -20.01
CA ARG A 272 -5.32 13.45 -19.43
C ARG A 272 -3.94 13.03 -18.96
N ASN A 273 -3.84 11.88 -18.31
CA ASN A 273 -2.56 11.31 -17.91
C ASN A 273 -1.73 10.86 -19.10
N LEU A 274 -2.35 10.33 -20.15
CA LEU A 274 -1.65 10.05 -21.41
C LEU A 274 -1.02 11.32 -22.00
N ILE A 275 -1.79 12.42 -22.09
CA ILE A 275 -1.27 13.73 -22.58
C ILE A 275 -0.14 14.24 -21.68
N ALA A 276 -0.31 14.18 -20.35
CA ALA A 276 0.73 14.58 -19.40
C ALA A 276 2.00 13.75 -19.55
N SER A 277 1.87 12.45 -19.77
CA SER A 277 2.98 11.53 -20.02
C SER A 277 3.69 11.83 -21.34
N LEU A 278 2.97 12.16 -22.41
CA LEU A 278 3.57 12.59 -23.69
C LEU A 278 4.35 13.90 -23.54
N ILE A 279 3.81 14.87 -22.80
CA ILE A 279 4.50 16.12 -22.46
C ILE A 279 5.77 15.84 -21.65
N PHE A 280 5.66 14.96 -20.63
CA PHE A 280 6.81 14.53 -19.83
C PHE A 280 7.90 13.91 -20.69
N MET A 281 7.56 13.00 -21.61
CA MET A 281 8.51 12.37 -22.52
C MET A 281 9.16 13.38 -23.46
N ALA A 282 8.41 14.36 -23.97
CA ALA A 282 8.95 15.43 -24.80
C ALA A 282 10.01 16.26 -24.02
N PHE A 283 9.70 16.68 -22.79
CA PHE A 283 10.69 17.35 -21.94
C PHE A 283 11.90 16.49 -21.66
N LEU A 284 11.71 15.21 -21.32
CA LEU A 284 12.79 14.26 -21.06
C LEU A 284 13.72 14.14 -22.27
N PHE A 285 13.16 14.01 -23.49
CA PHE A 285 13.93 13.97 -24.73
C PHE A 285 14.81 15.21 -24.92
N PHE A 286 14.28 16.41 -24.67
CA PHE A 286 15.09 17.63 -24.72
C PHE A 286 16.17 17.69 -23.64
N GLN A 287 15.89 17.18 -22.44
CA GLN A 287 16.85 17.18 -21.33
C GLN A 287 18.01 16.19 -21.51
N ILE A 288 17.82 15.09 -22.20
CA ILE A 288 18.89 14.13 -22.50
C ILE A 288 19.99 14.77 -23.38
N LYS A 289 19.63 15.80 -24.18
CA LYS A 289 20.60 16.56 -24.98
C LYS A 289 21.49 17.46 -24.13
N ASP A 290 21.07 17.83 -22.90
CA ASP A 290 21.89 18.57 -21.95
C ASP A 290 22.91 17.64 -21.30
N LYS A 291 24.20 17.91 -21.50
CA LYS A 291 25.31 17.09 -20.97
C LYS A 291 25.33 17.04 -19.44
N LYS A 292 24.85 18.09 -18.75
CA LYS A 292 24.98 18.26 -17.30
C LYS A 292 24.27 17.13 -16.50
N TYR A 293 23.06 16.78 -16.88
CA TYR A 293 22.24 15.80 -16.15
C TYR A 293 21.97 14.52 -16.96
N LYS A 294 22.60 14.38 -18.13
CA LYS A 294 22.36 13.26 -19.07
C LYS A 294 22.43 11.90 -18.38
N LYS A 295 23.44 11.69 -17.50
CA LYS A 295 23.61 10.43 -16.76
C LYS A 295 22.37 10.11 -15.92
N ILE A 296 21.80 11.10 -15.21
CA ILE A 296 20.64 10.93 -14.34
C ILE A 296 19.41 10.55 -15.18
N TYR A 297 19.18 11.26 -16.30
CA TYR A 297 18.04 10.96 -17.18
C TYR A 297 18.16 9.58 -17.86
N LEU A 298 19.36 9.20 -18.31
CA LEU A 298 19.58 7.87 -18.88
C LEU A 298 19.42 6.76 -17.83
N SER A 299 19.85 6.99 -16.59
CA SER A 299 19.63 6.04 -15.50
C SER A 299 18.14 5.91 -15.16
N PHE A 300 17.39 7.01 -15.17
CA PHE A 300 15.94 6.96 -15.02
C PHE A 300 15.28 6.11 -16.11
N ILE A 301 15.60 6.38 -17.38
CA ILE A 301 15.05 5.60 -18.51
C ILE A 301 15.41 4.13 -18.37
N TYR A 302 16.65 3.83 -17.98
CA TYR A 302 17.09 2.45 -17.76
C TYR A 302 16.20 1.73 -16.73
N PHE A 303 15.96 2.33 -15.57
CA PHE A 303 15.12 1.71 -14.54
C PHE A 303 13.64 1.69 -14.93
N PHE A 304 13.14 2.77 -15.53
CA PHE A 304 11.72 2.88 -15.89
C PHE A 304 11.37 1.91 -17.02
N VAL A 305 12.11 1.93 -18.14
CA VAL A 305 11.89 1.01 -19.27
C VAL A 305 12.29 -0.43 -18.90
N GLY A 306 13.39 -0.59 -18.15
CA GLY A 306 13.83 -1.90 -17.67
C GLY A 306 12.81 -2.56 -16.75
N TYR A 307 12.17 -1.80 -15.86
CA TYR A 307 11.06 -2.32 -15.05
C TYR A 307 9.94 -2.85 -15.95
N PHE A 308 9.51 -2.09 -16.95
CA PHE A 308 8.54 -2.52 -17.95
C PHE A 308 8.95 -3.86 -18.59
N VAL A 309 10.20 -3.98 -19.06
CA VAL A 309 10.71 -5.21 -19.67
C VAL A 309 10.65 -6.38 -18.69
N VAL A 310 11.07 -6.19 -17.43
CA VAL A 310 11.04 -7.27 -16.42
C VAL A 310 9.60 -7.72 -16.12
N THR A 311 8.62 -6.82 -16.19
CA THR A 311 7.22 -7.19 -15.93
C THR A 311 6.63 -8.16 -16.98
N PHE A 312 7.26 -8.35 -18.12
CA PHE A 312 6.85 -9.39 -19.09
C PHE A 312 7.01 -10.83 -18.58
N ILE A 313 7.78 -11.03 -17.51
CA ILE A 313 7.87 -12.36 -16.85
C ILE A 313 6.50 -12.76 -16.32
N ASN A 314 5.72 -11.80 -15.80
CA ASN A 314 4.32 -12.03 -15.44
C ASN A 314 3.42 -11.90 -16.68
N ARG A 315 2.85 -13.00 -17.13
CA ARG A 315 1.96 -13.04 -18.30
C ARG A 315 0.51 -12.64 -18.00
N GLY A 316 0.17 -12.40 -16.74
CA GLY A 316 -1.15 -11.96 -16.31
C GLY A 316 -1.24 -10.44 -16.10
N PRO A 317 -2.42 -9.94 -15.64
CA PRO A 317 -2.61 -8.56 -15.26
C PRO A 317 -1.70 -8.20 -14.08
N ILE A 318 -1.28 -6.94 -14.02
CA ILE A 318 -0.56 -6.37 -12.89
C ILE A 318 -1.48 -5.39 -12.18
N LEU A 319 -1.53 -5.45 -10.85
CA LEU A 319 -2.32 -4.54 -10.05
C LEU A 319 -1.68 -3.13 -10.07
N SER A 320 -2.50 -2.11 -10.24
CA SER A 320 -2.03 -0.72 -10.41
C SER A 320 -1.16 -0.23 -9.23
N PHE A 321 -1.46 -0.64 -8.01
CA PHE A 321 -0.70 -0.22 -6.82
C PHE A 321 0.76 -0.73 -6.81
N TYR A 322 1.14 -1.73 -7.61
CA TYR A 322 2.54 -2.13 -7.78
C TYR A 322 3.39 -1.06 -8.48
N PHE A 323 2.75 -0.12 -9.20
CA PHE A 323 3.42 1.00 -9.85
C PHE A 323 3.60 2.23 -8.95
N TYR A 324 2.84 2.35 -7.87
CA TYR A 324 2.88 3.53 -6.98
C TYR A 324 4.30 3.93 -6.57
N PRO A 325 5.20 3.01 -6.19
CA PRO A 325 6.55 3.40 -5.83
C PRO A 325 7.33 4.10 -6.95
N LEU A 326 7.07 3.77 -8.24
CA LEU A 326 7.73 4.41 -9.39
C LEU A 326 7.39 5.89 -9.51
N PHE A 327 6.22 6.32 -9.02
CA PHE A 327 5.79 7.70 -9.17
C PHE A 327 6.73 8.67 -8.46
N ALA A 328 7.33 8.28 -7.34
CA ALA A 328 8.35 9.09 -6.68
C ALA A 328 9.55 9.37 -7.61
N LEU A 329 9.96 8.38 -8.42
CA LEU A 329 11.02 8.56 -9.40
C LEU A 329 10.59 9.44 -10.58
N VAL A 330 9.37 9.22 -11.09
CA VAL A 330 8.81 10.04 -12.18
C VAL A 330 8.68 11.51 -11.75
N PHE A 331 8.14 11.76 -10.55
CA PHE A 331 7.97 13.13 -10.04
C PHE A 331 9.29 13.80 -9.70
N LEU A 332 10.34 13.07 -9.28
CA LEU A 332 11.68 13.60 -9.17
C LEU A 332 12.19 14.13 -10.51
N ILE A 333 12.07 13.32 -11.57
CA ILE A 333 12.50 13.70 -12.93
C ILE A 333 11.62 14.82 -13.48
N PHE A 334 10.32 14.77 -13.31
CA PHE A 334 9.40 15.85 -13.70
C PHE A 334 9.81 17.19 -13.05
N SER A 335 10.04 17.19 -11.75
CA SER A 335 10.44 18.39 -11.01
C SER A 335 11.79 18.94 -11.47
N SER A 336 12.69 18.09 -11.99
CA SER A 336 14.01 18.50 -12.48
C SER A 336 13.95 19.34 -13.76
N PHE A 337 12.83 19.33 -14.49
CA PHE A 337 12.67 20.12 -15.71
C PHE A 337 12.69 21.62 -15.45
N VAL A 338 12.58 22.07 -14.20
CA VAL A 338 12.84 23.46 -13.79
C VAL A 338 14.28 23.91 -14.11
N THR A 339 15.22 22.97 -14.29
CA THR A 339 16.60 23.27 -14.67
C THR A 339 16.80 23.44 -16.17
N SER A 340 15.74 23.19 -16.97
CA SER A 340 15.81 23.24 -18.42
C SER A 340 15.87 24.68 -18.97
N ARG A 341 16.31 24.81 -20.21
CA ARG A 341 16.17 26.08 -20.96
C ARG A 341 14.71 26.52 -21.16
N TYR A 342 13.77 25.58 -21.07
CA TYR A 342 12.32 25.82 -21.16
C TYR A 342 11.65 25.98 -19.78
N MET A 343 12.40 26.43 -18.77
CA MET A 343 11.91 26.57 -17.38
C MET A 343 10.57 27.31 -17.28
N ARG A 344 10.37 28.39 -18.04
CA ARG A 344 9.12 29.17 -17.97
C ARG A 344 7.91 28.35 -18.42
N LEU A 345 8.03 27.66 -19.58
CA LEU A 345 6.99 26.76 -20.08
C LEU A 345 6.72 25.63 -19.09
N PHE A 346 7.77 25.00 -18.57
CA PHE A 346 7.65 23.95 -17.56
C PHE A 346 6.91 24.45 -16.30
N LEU A 347 7.22 25.64 -15.79
CA LEU A 347 6.54 26.19 -14.62
C LEU A 347 5.06 26.46 -14.86
N VAL A 348 4.66 26.87 -16.08
CA VAL A 348 3.24 27.00 -16.45
C VAL A 348 2.58 25.63 -16.40
N ILE A 349 3.16 24.60 -17.05
CA ILE A 349 2.61 23.23 -17.05
C ILE A 349 2.53 22.66 -15.63
N PHE A 350 3.59 22.83 -14.85
CA PHE A 350 3.61 22.39 -13.44
C PHE A 350 2.48 23.08 -12.64
N SER A 351 2.30 24.39 -12.82
CA SER A 351 1.25 25.13 -12.12
C SER A 351 -0.15 24.66 -12.52
N VAL A 352 -0.38 24.40 -13.81
CA VAL A 352 -1.66 23.87 -14.29
C VAL A 352 -1.94 22.50 -13.68
N ILE A 353 -0.99 21.56 -13.73
CA ILE A 353 -1.13 20.22 -13.14
C ILE A 353 -1.37 20.33 -11.62
N TYR A 354 -0.61 21.18 -10.93
CA TYR A 354 -0.73 21.38 -9.50
C TYR A 354 -2.11 21.95 -9.11
N LEU A 355 -2.59 22.97 -9.83
CA LEU A 355 -3.90 23.56 -9.58
C LEU A 355 -5.05 22.59 -9.89
N MET A 356 -4.97 21.81 -10.96
CA MET A 356 -5.96 20.77 -11.26
C MET A 356 -6.05 19.76 -10.12
N ASN A 357 -4.92 19.25 -9.63
CA ASN A 357 -4.90 18.31 -8.50
C ASN A 357 -5.39 18.97 -7.20
N THR A 358 -5.02 20.23 -6.95
CA THR A 358 -5.53 20.97 -5.78
C THR A 358 -7.05 21.11 -5.83
N SER A 359 -7.61 21.42 -7.01
CA SER A 359 -9.06 21.48 -7.20
C SER A 359 -9.72 20.12 -6.95
N THR A 360 -9.11 19.04 -7.42
CA THR A 360 -9.56 17.68 -7.13
C THR A 360 -9.54 17.38 -5.63
N ALA A 361 -8.47 17.74 -4.91
CA ALA A 361 -8.41 17.54 -3.46
C ALA A 361 -9.52 18.29 -2.72
N VAL A 362 -9.88 19.49 -3.17
CA VAL A 362 -11.01 20.24 -2.60
C VAL A 362 -12.35 19.52 -2.86
N ILE A 363 -12.54 19.01 -4.09
CA ILE A 363 -13.73 18.24 -4.46
C ILE A 363 -13.82 16.95 -3.63
N ASP A 364 -12.70 16.25 -3.44
CA ASP A 364 -12.65 15.03 -2.63
C ASP A 364 -13.02 15.29 -1.16
N ILE A 365 -12.59 16.42 -0.59
CA ILE A 365 -13.03 16.86 0.75
C ILE A 365 -14.55 17.10 0.77
N GLN A 366 -15.12 17.74 -0.24
CA GLN A 366 -16.56 17.97 -0.30
C GLN A 366 -17.34 16.64 -0.38
N ASN A 367 -16.85 15.71 -1.21
CA ASN A 367 -17.44 14.40 -1.42
C ASN A 367 -17.26 13.47 -0.21
N SER A 368 -16.22 13.68 0.61
CA SER A 368 -15.94 12.87 1.80
C SER A 368 -17.09 12.85 2.81
N LYS A 369 -17.99 13.85 2.80
CA LYS A 369 -19.23 13.87 3.60
C LYS A 369 -20.14 12.67 3.33
N GLY A 370 -20.08 12.10 2.12
CA GLY A 370 -20.77 10.86 1.77
C GLY A 370 -20.07 9.60 2.29
N PHE A 371 -18.77 9.68 2.52
CA PHE A 371 -17.94 8.58 3.00
C PHE A 371 -17.87 8.53 4.53
N ILE A 372 -17.52 9.64 5.17
CA ILE A 372 -17.21 9.73 6.61
C ILE A 372 -18.39 9.27 7.47
N GLY A 373 -18.18 8.18 8.20
CA GLY A 373 -19.17 7.57 9.09
C GLY A 373 -20.36 6.91 8.39
N LYS A 374 -20.34 6.74 7.06
CA LYS A 374 -21.46 6.20 6.27
C LYS A 374 -21.05 5.04 5.37
N ASN A 375 -19.88 5.12 4.74
CA ASN A 375 -19.40 4.08 3.82
C ASN A 375 -19.06 2.80 4.58
N GLU A 376 -19.20 1.66 3.93
CA GLU A 376 -18.93 0.32 4.49
C GLU A 376 -17.49 0.12 4.93
N THR A 377 -16.52 0.83 4.31
CA THR A 377 -15.11 0.81 4.67
C THR A 377 -14.69 1.97 5.59
N SER A 378 -15.61 2.88 5.97
CA SER A 378 -15.33 3.93 6.94
C SER A 378 -15.05 3.34 8.31
N TRP A 379 -13.87 3.61 8.87
CA TRP A 379 -13.55 3.19 10.24
C TRP A 379 -14.56 3.74 11.27
N LYS A 380 -14.93 5.01 11.12
CA LYS A 380 -15.91 5.65 12.00
C LYS A 380 -17.25 4.93 11.98
N PHE A 381 -17.72 4.49 10.80
CA PHE A 381 -18.91 3.67 10.68
C PHE A 381 -18.73 2.30 11.33
N LEU A 382 -17.67 1.56 10.96
CA LEU A 382 -17.42 0.21 11.48
C LEU A 382 -17.30 0.20 13.02
N ASN A 383 -16.60 1.18 13.56
CA ASN A 383 -16.44 1.33 15.01
C ASN A 383 -17.78 1.65 15.71
N ALA A 384 -18.58 2.57 15.15
CA ALA A 384 -19.90 2.91 15.67
C ALA A 384 -20.87 1.73 15.58
N MET A 385 -20.90 1.02 14.45
CA MET A 385 -21.72 -0.15 14.22
C MET A 385 -21.39 -1.24 15.23
N THR A 386 -20.12 -1.66 15.32
CA THR A 386 -19.73 -2.76 16.21
C THR A 386 -19.88 -2.41 17.68
N SER A 387 -19.83 -1.10 18.05
CA SER A 387 -20.11 -0.67 19.41
C SER A 387 -21.54 -1.00 19.87
N GLN A 388 -22.52 -1.11 18.94
CA GLN A 388 -23.89 -1.47 19.30
C GLN A 388 -23.97 -2.87 19.91
N VAL A 389 -23.16 -3.83 19.42
CA VAL A 389 -23.06 -5.20 19.97
C VAL A 389 -22.65 -5.18 21.44
N PHE A 390 -21.86 -4.18 21.85
CA PHE A 390 -21.37 -4.05 23.24
C PHE A 390 -22.26 -3.21 24.14
N LYS A 391 -23.39 -2.68 23.65
CA LYS A 391 -24.35 -1.91 24.47
C LYS A 391 -25.34 -2.77 25.25
N GLY A 392 -25.56 -4.04 24.84
CA GLY A 392 -26.44 -4.98 25.55
C GLY A 392 -26.00 -5.18 27.03
N ASN A 393 -26.83 -5.82 27.82
CA ASN A 393 -26.57 -6.06 29.26
C ASN A 393 -25.74 -7.33 29.50
N GLU A 394 -25.48 -8.10 28.47
CA GLU A 394 -24.77 -9.39 28.55
C GLU A 394 -23.31 -9.20 28.92
N LYS A 395 -22.81 -9.94 29.90
CA LYS A 395 -21.38 -9.97 30.26
C LYS A 395 -20.57 -10.85 29.31
N GLU A 396 -21.20 -11.93 28.79
CA GLU A 396 -20.60 -12.85 27.84
C GLU A 396 -21.55 -13.08 26.67
N PHE A 397 -21.01 -13.08 25.44
CA PHE A 397 -21.75 -13.38 24.23
C PHE A 397 -20.83 -13.97 23.13
N GLY A 398 -21.45 -14.77 22.25
CA GLY A 398 -20.81 -15.24 21.04
C GLY A 398 -20.98 -14.26 19.88
N TYR A 399 -20.09 -14.28 18.88
CA TYR A 399 -20.33 -13.51 17.66
C TYR A 399 -19.69 -14.13 16.42
N PHE A 400 -20.37 -13.88 15.29
CA PHE A 400 -19.95 -14.23 13.95
C PHE A 400 -19.95 -13.00 13.05
N VAL A 401 -19.19 -13.07 11.97
CA VAL A 401 -19.09 -11.99 10.97
C VAL A 401 -19.28 -12.60 9.58
N TYR A 402 -20.29 -12.16 8.87
CA TYR A 402 -20.53 -12.50 7.47
C TYR A 402 -20.12 -11.37 6.55
N THR A 403 -19.34 -11.68 5.53
CA THR A 403 -19.05 -10.80 4.39
C THR A 403 -19.11 -11.63 3.10
N PRO A 404 -19.52 -11.03 1.96
CA PRO A 404 -19.60 -11.74 0.68
C PRO A 404 -18.28 -12.33 0.20
N ASP A 405 -17.14 -11.72 0.57
CA ASP A 405 -15.79 -12.22 0.29
C ASP A 405 -15.35 -13.35 1.23
N THR A 406 -16.20 -13.73 2.22
CA THR A 406 -15.91 -14.69 3.28
C THR A 406 -14.71 -14.38 4.18
N ILE A 407 -13.95 -13.32 3.87
CA ILE A 407 -12.73 -12.93 4.60
C ILE A 407 -13.09 -12.02 5.79
N GLY A 408 -13.83 -10.95 5.55
CA GLY A 408 -14.42 -10.08 6.57
C GLY A 408 -13.43 -9.36 7.49
N TYR A 409 -12.24 -9.02 7.04
CA TYR A 409 -11.20 -8.44 7.90
C TYR A 409 -11.65 -7.15 8.60
N SER A 410 -12.31 -6.23 7.89
CA SER A 410 -12.69 -4.93 8.42
C SER A 410 -13.67 -5.03 9.61
N PRO A 411 -14.82 -5.70 9.50
CA PRO A 411 -15.70 -5.87 10.64
C PRO A 411 -15.14 -6.82 11.71
N LYS A 412 -14.32 -7.83 11.36
CA LYS A 412 -13.62 -8.69 12.34
C LYS A 412 -12.69 -7.86 13.23
N TYR A 413 -11.89 -6.97 12.63
CA TYR A 413 -11.02 -6.11 13.41
C TYR A 413 -11.82 -5.10 14.26
N ALA A 414 -12.87 -4.51 13.71
CA ALA A 414 -13.72 -3.58 14.47
C ALA A 414 -14.32 -4.24 15.72
N MET A 415 -14.78 -5.50 15.62
CA MET A 415 -15.21 -6.29 16.78
C MET A 415 -14.07 -6.57 17.76
N GLN A 416 -12.88 -6.91 17.25
CA GLN A 416 -11.69 -7.11 18.10
C GLN A 416 -11.30 -5.82 18.83
N TYR A 417 -11.34 -4.69 18.15
CA TYR A 417 -11.08 -3.38 18.78
C TYR A 417 -12.11 -3.07 19.87
N GLN A 418 -13.39 -3.28 19.62
CA GLN A 418 -14.42 -3.11 20.65
C GLN A 418 -14.19 -4.01 21.86
N LYS A 419 -13.74 -5.26 21.65
CA LYS A 419 -13.35 -6.16 22.76
C LYS A 419 -12.17 -5.60 23.57
N MET A 420 -11.19 -4.95 22.93
CA MET A 420 -10.06 -4.31 23.63
C MET A 420 -10.50 -3.10 24.46
N VAL A 421 -11.49 -2.34 23.99
CA VAL A 421 -12.02 -1.15 24.68
C VAL A 421 -12.99 -1.54 25.80
N ASN A 422 -13.85 -2.54 25.59
CA ASN A 422 -14.88 -2.97 26.54
C ASN A 422 -14.44 -4.19 27.34
N LYS A 423 -13.37 -4.06 28.13
CA LYS A 423 -12.74 -5.18 28.90
C LYS A 423 -13.64 -5.89 29.90
N GLN A 424 -14.76 -5.25 30.30
CA GLN A 424 -15.74 -5.83 31.21
C GLN A 424 -16.65 -6.86 30.54
N LYS A 425 -16.61 -7.00 29.21
CA LYS A 425 -17.40 -7.94 28.44
C LYS A 425 -16.54 -8.99 27.77
N THR A 426 -17.02 -10.23 27.79
CA THR A 426 -16.36 -11.39 27.15
C THR A 426 -17.05 -11.66 25.82
N ALA A 427 -16.50 -11.13 24.72
CA ALA A 427 -16.94 -11.45 23.39
C ALA A 427 -16.12 -12.60 22.79
N VAL A 428 -16.76 -13.70 22.41
CA VAL A 428 -16.09 -14.89 21.88
C VAL A 428 -16.39 -15.03 20.38
N PHE A 429 -15.32 -14.93 19.57
CA PHE A 429 -15.43 -15.05 18.12
C PHE A 429 -15.56 -16.50 17.70
N LEU A 430 -16.43 -16.77 16.71
CA LEU A 430 -16.72 -18.12 16.16
C LEU A 430 -17.21 -19.11 17.24
N ASP A 431 -17.94 -18.63 18.23
CA ASP A 431 -18.54 -19.47 19.25
C ASP A 431 -20.00 -19.07 19.47
N LYS A 432 -20.85 -20.06 19.71
CA LYS A 432 -22.24 -19.85 20.08
C LYS A 432 -22.37 -19.77 21.59
N LYS A 433 -23.02 -18.75 22.07
CA LYS A 433 -23.36 -18.50 23.48
C LYS A 433 -24.88 -18.32 23.59
N PRO A 434 -25.46 -18.35 24.80
CA PRO A 434 -26.89 -18.08 24.97
C PRO A 434 -27.33 -16.81 24.25
N VAL A 435 -26.53 -15.74 24.32
CA VAL A 435 -26.68 -14.57 23.44
C VAL A 435 -25.59 -14.62 22.37
N THR A 436 -26.00 -14.58 21.12
CA THR A 436 -25.08 -14.61 19.96
C THR A 436 -25.44 -13.50 18.98
N TYR A 437 -24.44 -12.77 18.51
CA TYR A 437 -24.58 -11.73 17.50
C TYR A 437 -24.00 -12.16 16.16
N ILE A 438 -24.66 -11.74 15.08
CA ILE A 438 -24.10 -11.84 13.73
C ILE A 438 -23.98 -10.43 13.14
N VAL A 439 -22.77 -10.04 12.76
CA VAL A 439 -22.53 -8.85 11.96
C VAL A 439 -22.59 -9.25 10.49
N VAL A 440 -23.53 -8.68 9.75
CA VAL A 440 -23.86 -9.06 8.37
C VAL A 440 -23.53 -7.89 7.45
N ALA A 441 -22.55 -8.05 6.57
CA ALA A 441 -22.28 -7.09 5.50
C ALA A 441 -23.33 -7.22 4.38
N PRO A 442 -23.59 -6.14 3.62
CA PRO A 442 -24.49 -6.20 2.47
C PRO A 442 -24.01 -7.24 1.45
N PRO A 443 -24.91 -7.94 0.76
CA PRO A 443 -24.55 -8.91 -0.26
C PRO A 443 -23.86 -8.21 -1.45
N ALA A 444 -22.86 -8.88 -2.06
CA ALA A 444 -22.30 -8.40 -3.31
C ALA A 444 -23.35 -8.52 -4.42
N PRO A 445 -23.54 -7.49 -5.28
CA PRO A 445 -24.55 -7.50 -6.34
C PRO A 445 -24.44 -8.68 -7.30
N ASP A 446 -23.22 -9.20 -7.51
CA ASP A 446 -22.87 -10.13 -8.58
C ASP A 446 -22.53 -11.55 -8.09
N ASN A 447 -22.75 -11.87 -6.81
CA ASN A 447 -22.42 -13.20 -6.29
C ASN A 447 -23.63 -13.95 -5.72
N PRO A 448 -24.38 -14.72 -6.57
CA PRO A 448 -25.55 -15.47 -6.15
C PRO A 448 -25.23 -16.70 -5.27
N TYR A 449 -23.97 -17.16 -5.23
CA TYR A 449 -23.58 -18.40 -4.56
C TYR A 449 -23.32 -18.23 -3.06
N LEU A 450 -22.99 -17.01 -2.60
CA LEU A 450 -22.72 -16.71 -1.20
C LEU A 450 -23.87 -15.90 -0.59
N SER A 451 -25.08 -16.50 -0.55
CA SER A 451 -26.16 -15.86 0.20
C SER A 451 -25.88 -15.95 1.70
N TYR A 452 -26.19 -14.87 2.43
CA TYR A 452 -26.10 -14.85 3.89
C TYR A 452 -26.90 -15.99 4.54
N LEU A 453 -28.10 -16.30 4.03
CA LEU A 453 -28.93 -17.37 4.57
C LEU A 453 -28.26 -18.75 4.45
N TRP A 454 -27.68 -19.05 3.27
CA TRP A 454 -26.95 -20.29 3.08
C TRP A 454 -25.77 -20.39 4.05
N TRP A 455 -24.98 -19.32 4.21
CA TRP A 455 -23.84 -19.29 5.12
C TRP A 455 -24.28 -19.45 6.57
N LYS A 456 -25.36 -18.80 6.99
CA LYS A 456 -25.93 -18.94 8.34
C LYS A 456 -26.34 -20.38 8.63
N GLU A 457 -27.02 -21.03 7.70
CA GLU A 457 -27.54 -22.39 7.88
C GLU A 457 -26.47 -23.47 7.74
N ASN A 458 -25.52 -23.32 6.81
CA ASN A 458 -24.56 -24.39 6.47
C ASN A 458 -23.16 -24.16 7.07
N THR A 459 -22.79 -22.92 7.42
CA THR A 459 -21.52 -22.61 8.06
C THR A 459 -21.68 -22.49 9.58
N ILE A 460 -22.59 -21.63 10.05
CA ILE A 460 -22.83 -21.50 11.49
C ILE A 460 -23.72 -22.62 12.02
N ASN A 461 -24.47 -23.29 11.18
CA ASN A 461 -25.51 -24.26 11.58
C ASN A 461 -26.54 -23.60 12.52
N LEU A 462 -27.06 -22.44 12.14
CA LEU A 462 -28.02 -21.66 12.92
C LEU A 462 -29.30 -21.49 12.15
N LYS A 463 -30.40 -22.10 12.66
CA LYS A 463 -31.76 -21.99 12.07
C LYS A 463 -32.64 -20.99 12.81
N ALA A 464 -32.23 -20.54 13.99
CA ALA A 464 -32.99 -19.60 14.80
C ALA A 464 -33.30 -18.30 14.01
N VAL A 465 -34.39 -17.65 14.41
CA VAL A 465 -34.75 -16.32 13.94
C VAL A 465 -34.14 -15.27 14.89
N PRO A 466 -33.62 -14.16 14.40
CA PRO A 466 -33.10 -13.12 15.26
C PRO A 466 -34.19 -12.50 16.14
N VAL A 467 -33.91 -12.30 17.42
CA VAL A 467 -34.83 -11.61 18.35
C VAL A 467 -34.79 -10.09 18.14
N GLU A 468 -33.69 -9.58 17.61
CA GLU A 468 -33.53 -8.18 17.28
C GLU A 468 -32.64 -8.04 16.04
N THR A 469 -32.98 -7.07 15.17
CA THR A 469 -32.17 -6.73 13.98
C THR A 469 -32.03 -5.22 13.86
N ILE A 470 -30.78 -4.73 13.88
CA ILE A 470 -30.42 -3.35 13.60
C ILE A 470 -29.94 -3.26 12.16
N THR A 471 -30.60 -2.47 11.32
CA THR A 471 -30.21 -2.26 9.92
C THR A 471 -29.64 -0.86 9.73
N PHE A 472 -28.50 -0.76 9.05
CA PHE A 472 -27.80 0.49 8.75
C PHE A 472 -28.07 0.92 7.29
N ALA A 473 -27.96 2.23 7.04
CA ALA A 473 -28.29 2.81 5.72
C ALA A 473 -27.43 2.26 4.56
N ASN A 474 -26.21 1.78 4.84
CA ASN A 474 -25.33 1.16 3.84
C ASN A 474 -25.55 -0.35 3.67
N GLY A 475 -26.63 -0.91 4.26
CA GLY A 475 -27.01 -2.31 4.12
C GLY A 475 -26.39 -3.27 5.14
N TYR A 476 -25.45 -2.83 5.99
CA TYR A 476 -25.01 -3.64 7.12
C TYR A 476 -26.15 -3.93 8.07
N LYS A 477 -26.09 -5.10 8.75
CA LYS A 477 -27.05 -5.50 9.78
C LYS A 477 -26.30 -6.07 10.98
N ILE A 478 -26.88 -5.92 12.16
CA ILE A 478 -26.53 -6.66 13.36
C ILE A 478 -27.78 -7.44 13.75
N GLU A 479 -27.65 -8.75 13.83
CA GLU A 479 -28.70 -9.65 14.25
C GLU A 479 -28.34 -10.23 15.62
N LYS A 480 -29.26 -10.16 16.57
CA LYS A 480 -29.15 -10.76 17.91
C LYS A 480 -29.98 -11.99 17.98
N TYR A 481 -29.44 -13.03 18.57
CA TYR A 481 -30.08 -14.32 18.77
C TYR A 481 -30.01 -14.72 20.25
N ASP A 482 -31.13 -15.23 20.78
CA ASP A 482 -31.17 -15.94 22.06
C ASP A 482 -31.25 -17.43 21.72
N LEU A 483 -30.18 -18.17 22.00
CA LEU A 483 -30.02 -19.57 21.60
C LEU A 483 -30.36 -20.52 22.73
N THR A 484 -30.99 -21.63 22.37
CA THR A 484 -31.23 -22.76 23.26
C THR A 484 -29.96 -23.58 23.46
N ASP A 485 -29.92 -24.39 24.53
CA ASP A 485 -28.79 -25.29 24.80
C ASP A 485 -28.56 -26.30 23.66
N GLU A 486 -29.59 -26.68 22.92
CA GLU A 486 -29.50 -27.57 21.78
C GLU A 486 -28.78 -26.88 20.60
N GLU A 487 -29.12 -25.62 20.31
CA GLU A 487 -28.52 -24.85 19.23
C GLU A 487 -27.05 -24.51 19.52
N ILE A 488 -26.71 -24.25 20.79
CA ILE A 488 -25.34 -23.97 21.22
C ILE A 488 -24.45 -25.21 21.01
N LYS A 489 -24.96 -26.41 21.27
CA LYS A 489 -24.19 -27.66 21.12
C LYS A 489 -23.83 -28.00 19.67
N VAL A 490 -24.56 -27.48 18.68
CA VAL A 490 -24.24 -27.74 17.27
C VAL A 490 -23.04 -26.87 16.86
N PRO A 491 -21.86 -27.45 16.56
CA PRO A 491 -20.69 -26.68 16.21
C PRO A 491 -20.87 -25.99 14.85
N PHE A 492 -20.17 -24.86 14.63
CA PHE A 492 -20.06 -24.30 13.31
C PHE A 492 -19.10 -25.13 12.43
N ASN A 493 -19.28 -25.09 11.12
CA ASN A 493 -18.46 -25.83 10.17
C ASN A 493 -17.16 -25.10 9.87
N LYS A 494 -16.07 -25.52 10.51
CA LYS A 494 -14.74 -24.90 10.37
C LYS A 494 -14.18 -24.93 8.94
N ALA A 495 -14.65 -25.82 8.09
CA ALA A 495 -14.20 -25.90 6.69
C ALA A 495 -14.53 -24.63 5.87
N TYR A 496 -15.55 -23.87 6.29
CA TYR A 496 -15.97 -22.63 5.64
C TYR A 496 -15.48 -21.36 6.34
N ASP A 497 -14.65 -21.48 7.37
CA ASP A 497 -13.96 -20.33 7.95
C ASP A 497 -12.52 -20.32 7.45
N PRO A 498 -12.20 -19.41 6.50
CA PRO A 498 -10.83 -19.32 5.99
C PRO A 498 -9.82 -18.86 7.06
N GLY A 499 -10.30 -18.50 8.26
CA GLY A 499 -9.49 -17.91 9.30
C GLY A 499 -8.83 -16.62 8.81
N LEU A 500 -7.71 -16.25 9.44
CA LEU A 500 -6.84 -15.21 8.85
C LEU A 500 -5.98 -15.77 7.70
N GLY A 501 -6.00 -17.06 7.43
CA GLY A 501 -5.58 -17.81 6.22
C GLY A 501 -4.20 -17.54 5.62
N PHE A 502 -3.30 -16.86 6.32
CA PHE A 502 -2.00 -16.45 5.76
C PHE A 502 -0.78 -17.05 6.48
N ARG A 503 -0.98 -18.09 7.30
CA ARG A 503 0.15 -18.82 7.94
C ARG A 503 -0.18 -20.25 8.18
#